data_e2bee4be79d7d0fde5ba329550b2f6ee
#
_entry.id   e2bee4be79d7d0fde5ba329550b2f6ee
#
_cell.length_a   1.000
_cell.length_b   1.000
_cell.length_c   1.000
_cell.angle_alpha   90.00
_cell.angle_beta   90.00
_cell.angle_gamma   90.00
#
_symmetry.space_group_name_H-M   'P 1'
#
loop_
_entity.id
_entity.type
_entity.pdbx_description
1 polymer ?
#
loop_
_entity_poly.entity_id
_entity_poly.type
_entity_poly.pdbx_seq_one_letter_code
_entity_poly.pdbx_strand_id
1 'polypeptide(L)'
;MAPQMIFVNLPVKDLDASKAFFEKLGYAINPQFTDETAACVVISDTIFAMLLTEEKFLSFTAPGKGVSDATANSEVLITLSAESREAADELADAALVAGAAPAKEPMDMGFMYSRSFSDLDGHHWEVFWMDPKAVAQG
;
A
#
# COMPACT_ATOMS: atom_id res chain seq x y z
N MET A 1 -6.99 -13.57 23.16
CA MET A 1 -7.40 -13.64 21.74
C MET A 1 -6.34 -13.02 20.87
N ALA A 2 -5.92 -13.73 19.84
CA ALA A 2 -4.91 -13.19 18.93
C ALA A 2 -5.47 -12.00 18.15
N PRO A 3 -4.65 -10.97 17.86
CA PRO A 3 -5.11 -9.86 17.04
C PRO A 3 -5.46 -10.34 15.63
N GLN A 4 -6.47 -9.72 15.06
CA GLN A 4 -6.87 -9.99 13.69
C GLN A 4 -5.85 -9.37 12.74
N MET A 5 -5.49 -10.11 11.69
CA MET A 5 -4.55 -9.63 10.68
C MET A 5 -5.27 -9.39 9.36
N ILE A 6 -4.78 -8.44 8.59
CA ILE A 6 -5.29 -8.21 7.24
C ILE A 6 -4.16 -8.42 6.23
N PHE A 7 -4.47 -9.12 5.15
CA PHE A 7 -3.57 -9.34 4.01
C PHE A 7 -4.23 -8.78 2.76
N VAL A 8 -3.71 -7.67 2.27
CA VAL A 8 -4.22 -7.06 1.04
C VAL A 8 -3.42 -7.63 -0.12
N ASN A 9 -4.08 -8.38 -1.00
CA ASN A 9 -3.43 -9.04 -2.13
C ASN A 9 -3.53 -8.16 -3.37
N LEU A 10 -2.38 -7.85 -3.96
CA LEU A 10 -2.29 -6.93 -5.09
C LEU A 10 -1.56 -7.59 -6.26
N PRO A 11 -2.13 -7.56 -7.48
CA PRO A 11 -1.42 -8.06 -8.64
C PRO A 11 -0.33 -7.08 -9.06
N VAL A 12 0.84 -7.60 -9.41
CA VAL A 12 1.96 -6.78 -9.90
C VAL A 12 2.53 -7.39 -11.16
N LYS A 13 3.01 -6.54 -12.07
CA LYS A 13 3.59 -7.00 -13.33
C LYS A 13 5.03 -7.44 -13.18
N ASP A 14 5.77 -6.80 -12.27
CA ASP A 14 7.18 -7.10 -12.02
C ASP A 14 7.38 -7.24 -10.51
N LEU A 15 7.37 -8.48 -10.03
CA LEU A 15 7.42 -8.75 -8.59
C LEU A 15 8.72 -8.24 -7.97
N ASP A 16 9.85 -8.45 -8.64
CA ASP A 16 11.14 -8.00 -8.09
C ASP A 16 11.21 -6.48 -7.98
N ALA A 17 10.71 -5.76 -8.98
CA ALA A 17 10.68 -4.30 -8.95
C ALA A 17 9.76 -3.80 -7.84
N SER A 18 8.61 -4.43 -7.64
CA SER A 18 7.66 -4.04 -6.59
C SER A 18 8.20 -4.33 -5.20
N LYS A 19 8.89 -5.47 -5.01
CA LYS A 19 9.57 -5.75 -3.75
C LYS A 19 10.58 -4.65 -3.41
N ALA A 20 11.43 -4.31 -4.37
CA ALA A 20 12.44 -3.27 -4.17
C ALA A 20 11.78 -1.92 -3.86
N PHE A 21 10.67 -1.61 -4.51
CA PHE A 21 9.92 -0.39 -4.26
C PHE A 21 9.50 -0.28 -2.79
N PHE A 22 8.85 -1.32 -2.26
CA PHE A 22 8.36 -1.30 -0.88
C PHE A 22 9.50 -1.35 0.14
N GLU A 23 10.60 -2.02 -0.19
CA GLU A 23 11.78 -1.98 0.68
C GLU A 23 12.37 -0.58 0.78
N LYS A 24 12.35 0.18 -0.32
CA LYS A 24 12.82 1.57 -0.32
C LYS A 24 11.91 2.48 0.52
N LEU A 25 10.66 2.11 0.71
CA LEU A 25 9.76 2.83 1.60
C LEU A 25 10.02 2.52 3.08
N GLY A 26 10.86 1.53 3.36
CA GLY A 26 11.22 1.15 4.72
C GLY A 26 10.53 -0.09 5.24
N TYR A 27 9.73 -0.78 4.41
CA TYR A 27 9.02 -1.98 4.85
C TYR A 27 9.90 -3.22 4.70
N ALA A 28 9.74 -4.16 5.62
CA ALA A 28 10.40 -5.45 5.54
C ALA A 28 9.61 -6.39 4.63
N ILE A 29 10.32 -7.30 3.98
CA ILE A 29 9.71 -8.39 3.22
C ILE A 29 9.88 -9.66 4.06
N ASN A 30 8.78 -10.36 4.33
CA ASN A 30 8.83 -11.59 5.12
C ASN A 30 9.26 -12.76 4.21
N PRO A 31 10.47 -13.30 4.38
CA PRO A 31 10.97 -14.37 3.50
C PRO A 31 10.19 -15.68 3.61
N GLN A 32 9.55 -15.91 4.75
CA GLN A 32 8.79 -17.14 4.96
C GLN A 32 7.60 -17.25 3.99
N PHE A 33 7.02 -16.10 3.61
CA PHE A 33 5.86 -16.05 2.72
C PHE A 33 6.20 -15.37 1.39
N THR A 34 7.46 -15.45 0.97
CA THR A 34 7.94 -14.83 -0.26
C THR A 34 8.63 -15.89 -1.13
N ASP A 35 8.26 -15.93 -2.40
CA ASP A 35 8.89 -16.79 -3.40
C ASP A 35 8.86 -16.08 -4.76
N GLU A 36 9.01 -16.81 -5.87
CA GLU A 36 9.03 -16.20 -7.20
C GLU A 36 7.65 -15.74 -7.67
N THR A 37 6.56 -16.08 -6.96
CA THR A 37 5.20 -15.69 -7.33
C THR A 37 4.55 -14.73 -6.36
N ALA A 38 5.13 -14.55 -5.16
CA ALA A 38 4.51 -13.76 -4.11
C ALA A 38 5.57 -13.11 -3.22
N ALA A 39 5.29 -11.91 -2.74
CA ALA A 39 6.12 -11.24 -1.74
C ALA A 39 5.23 -10.68 -0.64
N CYS A 40 5.59 -10.97 0.61
CA CYS A 40 4.86 -10.48 1.76
C CYS A 40 5.51 -9.21 2.29
N VAL A 41 4.83 -8.08 2.09
CA VAL A 41 5.27 -6.78 2.62
C VAL A 41 4.68 -6.61 4.02
N VAL A 42 5.54 -6.42 5.00
CA VAL A 42 5.13 -6.24 6.39
C VAL A 42 4.90 -4.75 6.64
N ILE A 43 3.64 -4.32 6.68
CA ILE A 43 3.30 -2.93 6.98
C ILE A 43 3.36 -2.70 8.49
N SER A 44 2.80 -3.61 9.26
CA SER A 44 2.85 -3.61 10.72
C SER A 44 2.67 -5.03 11.21
N ASP A 45 2.57 -5.22 12.53
CA ASP A 45 2.38 -6.55 13.13
C ASP A 45 1.09 -7.24 12.66
N THR A 46 0.11 -6.47 12.20
CA THR A 46 -1.21 -7.00 11.83
C THR A 46 -1.65 -6.64 10.42
N ILE A 47 -0.86 -5.84 9.70
CA ILE A 47 -1.22 -5.35 8.37
C ILE A 47 -0.13 -5.75 7.38
N PHE A 48 -0.55 -6.45 6.32
CA PHE A 48 0.36 -6.99 5.32
C PHE A 48 -0.19 -6.70 3.93
N ALA A 49 0.71 -6.51 2.97
CA ALA A 49 0.35 -6.49 1.56
C ALA A 49 1.06 -7.65 0.88
N MET A 50 0.29 -8.49 0.19
CA MET A 50 0.85 -9.58 -0.59
C MET A 50 0.94 -9.12 -2.05
N LEU A 51 2.16 -8.96 -2.53
CA LEU A 51 2.39 -8.65 -3.93
C LEU A 51 2.45 -9.97 -4.68
N LEU A 52 1.57 -10.14 -5.66
CA LEU A 52 1.43 -11.41 -6.38
C LEU A 52 1.66 -11.20 -7.86
N THR A 53 2.34 -12.13 -8.52
CA THR A 53 2.32 -12.14 -9.98
C THR A 53 0.87 -12.21 -10.43
N GLU A 54 0.58 -11.73 -11.63
CA GLU A 54 -0.80 -11.73 -12.13
C GLU A 54 -1.37 -13.15 -12.21
N GLU A 55 -0.57 -14.11 -12.60
CA GLU A 55 -0.99 -15.51 -12.63
C GLU A 55 -1.35 -16.03 -11.24
N LYS A 56 -0.52 -15.73 -10.24
CA LYS A 56 -0.79 -16.14 -8.87
C LYS A 56 -2.04 -15.46 -8.33
N PHE A 57 -2.19 -14.17 -8.60
CA PHE A 57 -3.37 -13.41 -8.20
C PHE A 57 -4.65 -14.05 -8.76
N LEU A 58 -4.65 -14.38 -10.05
CA LEU A 58 -5.81 -14.99 -10.69
C LEU A 58 -6.14 -16.36 -10.09
N SER A 59 -5.12 -17.09 -9.62
CA SER A 59 -5.36 -18.39 -8.99
C SER A 59 -6.17 -18.28 -7.70
N PHE A 60 -6.20 -17.11 -7.08
CA PHE A 60 -6.96 -16.85 -5.85
C PHE A 60 -8.33 -16.25 -6.10
N THR A 61 -8.60 -15.79 -7.32
CA THR A 61 -9.89 -15.17 -7.64
C THR A 61 -10.91 -16.23 -8.03
N ALA A 62 -12.18 -15.82 -8.08
CA ALA A 62 -13.24 -16.68 -8.58
C ALA A 62 -13.01 -16.95 -10.08
N PRO A 63 -13.43 -18.14 -10.59
CA PRO A 63 -13.29 -18.45 -12.00
C PRO A 63 -13.94 -17.40 -12.90
N GLY A 64 -13.29 -17.09 -14.03
CA GLY A 64 -13.82 -16.16 -15.01
C GLY A 64 -13.50 -14.69 -14.76
N LYS A 65 -12.80 -14.39 -13.66
CA LYS A 65 -12.34 -13.03 -13.37
C LYS A 65 -11.01 -12.73 -14.07
N GLY A 66 -10.81 -11.47 -14.42
CA GLY A 66 -9.53 -10.99 -14.93
C GLY A 66 -8.86 -10.05 -13.94
N VAL A 67 -7.65 -9.62 -14.29
CA VAL A 67 -6.93 -8.61 -13.50
C VAL A 67 -7.40 -7.24 -13.96
N SER A 68 -7.86 -6.41 -13.00
CA SER A 68 -8.23 -5.03 -13.30
C SER A 68 -6.98 -4.19 -13.57
N ASP A 69 -7.11 -3.27 -14.51
CA ASP A 69 -6.02 -2.34 -14.83
C ASP A 69 -6.06 -1.15 -13.86
N ALA A 70 -5.22 -1.20 -12.83
CA ALA A 70 -5.17 -0.15 -11.82
C ALA A 70 -4.60 1.17 -12.36
N THR A 71 -3.96 1.17 -13.53
CA THR A 71 -3.52 2.41 -14.16
C THR A 71 -4.68 3.18 -14.77
N ALA A 72 -5.78 2.50 -15.08
CA ALA A 72 -6.95 3.11 -15.70
C ALA A 72 -8.15 3.22 -14.74
N ASN A 73 -8.27 2.28 -13.80
CA ASN A 73 -9.43 2.21 -12.90
C ASN A 73 -8.99 2.01 -11.47
N SER A 74 -9.80 2.53 -10.52
CA SER A 74 -9.56 2.32 -9.10
C SER A 74 -10.64 1.41 -8.53
N GLU A 75 -10.23 0.24 -8.04
CA GLU A 75 -11.13 -0.67 -7.32
C GLU A 75 -11.11 -0.35 -5.83
N VAL A 76 -9.92 -0.15 -5.26
CA VAL A 76 -9.76 0.10 -3.83
C VAL A 76 -8.77 1.23 -3.61
N LEU A 77 -8.91 1.92 -2.48
CA LEU A 77 -7.95 2.90 -1.98
C LEU A 77 -7.37 2.34 -0.70
N ILE A 78 -6.06 2.19 -0.64
CA ILE A 78 -5.38 1.64 0.53
C ILE A 78 -4.84 2.81 1.33
N THR A 79 -5.41 3.04 2.50
CA THR A 79 -5.07 4.19 3.33
C THR A 79 -4.42 3.73 4.62
N LEU A 80 -3.21 4.23 4.88
CA LEU A 80 -2.44 3.92 6.07
C LEU A 80 -2.39 5.16 6.97
N SER A 81 -2.47 4.95 8.28
CA SER A 81 -2.30 6.05 9.23
C SER A 81 -0.83 6.34 9.47
N ALA A 82 -0.52 7.59 9.79
CA ALA A 82 0.81 8.03 10.17
C ALA A 82 0.76 8.74 11.52
N GLU A 83 1.88 8.74 12.22
CA GLU A 83 1.95 9.32 13.56
C GLU A 83 2.00 10.85 13.54
N SER A 84 2.38 11.43 12.42
CA SER A 84 2.54 12.88 12.29
C SER A 84 2.41 13.28 10.82
N ARG A 85 2.27 14.59 10.58
CA ARG A 85 2.32 15.15 9.21
C ARG A 85 3.66 14.84 8.55
N GLU A 86 4.73 14.95 9.31
CA GLU A 86 6.08 14.70 8.83
C GLU A 86 6.25 13.25 8.41
N ALA A 87 5.68 12.31 9.17
CA ALA A 87 5.74 10.89 8.82
C ALA A 87 4.95 10.61 7.54
N ALA A 88 3.81 11.27 7.34
CA ALA A 88 3.05 11.13 6.09
C ALA A 88 3.87 11.66 4.90
N ASP A 89 4.50 12.81 5.06
CA ASP A 89 5.37 13.37 4.01
C ASP A 89 6.55 12.46 3.70
N GLU A 90 7.21 11.93 4.74
CA GLU A 90 8.36 11.04 4.55
C GLU A 90 8.00 9.81 3.72
N LEU A 91 6.88 9.19 4.04
CA LEU A 91 6.46 7.99 3.30
C LEU A 91 6.11 8.31 1.85
N ALA A 92 5.32 9.36 1.64
CA ALA A 92 4.91 9.74 0.29
C ALA A 92 6.11 10.19 -0.54
N ASP A 93 7.03 10.98 0.05
CA ASP A 93 8.21 11.43 -0.66
C ASP A 93 9.14 10.26 -1.00
N ALA A 94 9.31 9.31 -0.07
CA ALA A 94 10.10 8.10 -0.33
C ALA A 94 9.50 7.30 -1.48
N ALA A 95 8.17 7.20 -1.54
CA ALA A 95 7.49 6.49 -2.62
C ALA A 95 7.76 7.15 -3.97
N LEU A 96 7.67 8.48 -4.03
CA LEU A 96 7.94 9.22 -5.27
C LEU A 96 9.38 9.03 -5.73
N VAL A 97 10.33 9.07 -4.81
CA VAL A 97 11.75 8.84 -5.14
C VAL A 97 11.96 7.40 -5.63
N ALA A 98 11.20 6.44 -5.09
CA ALA A 98 11.32 5.03 -5.45
C ALA A 98 10.60 4.67 -6.76
N GLY A 99 9.91 5.63 -7.40
CA GLY A 99 9.30 5.41 -8.71
C GLY A 99 7.78 5.51 -8.75
N ALA A 100 7.12 5.81 -7.63
CA ALA A 100 5.68 6.01 -7.62
C ALA A 100 5.30 7.27 -8.39
N ALA A 101 4.07 7.31 -8.88
CA ALA A 101 3.50 8.51 -9.49
C ALA A 101 2.65 9.26 -8.47
N PRO A 102 2.60 10.61 -8.55
CA PRO A 102 1.66 11.36 -7.72
C PRO A 102 0.23 10.98 -8.11
N ALA A 103 -0.64 10.81 -7.10
CA ALA A 103 -2.04 10.47 -7.37
C ALA A 103 -2.93 11.69 -7.23
N LYS A 104 -2.88 12.37 -6.08
CA LYS A 104 -3.65 13.57 -5.80
C LYS A 104 -2.79 14.60 -5.09
N GLU A 105 -3.24 15.84 -5.13
CA GLU A 105 -2.62 16.90 -4.34
C GLU A 105 -2.75 16.59 -2.85
N PRO A 106 -1.78 17.03 -2.02
CA PRO A 106 -1.92 16.89 -0.57
C PRO A 106 -3.22 17.53 -0.10
N MET A 107 -3.89 16.88 0.87
CA MET A 107 -5.11 17.39 1.45
C MET A 107 -4.84 17.79 2.88
N ASP A 108 -4.99 19.06 3.19
CA ASP A 108 -4.76 19.61 4.53
C ASP A 108 -6.04 20.24 5.05
N MET A 109 -6.65 19.62 6.04
CA MET A 109 -7.87 20.10 6.66
C MET A 109 -7.62 20.61 8.08
N GLY A 110 -6.36 20.85 8.45
CA GLY A 110 -5.98 21.29 9.78
C GLY A 110 -5.88 20.13 10.74
N PHE A 111 -7.01 19.49 11.06
CA PHE A 111 -7.05 18.34 11.96
C PHE A 111 -6.65 17.04 11.25
N MET A 112 -6.57 17.04 9.93
CA MET A 112 -6.21 15.88 9.13
C MET A 112 -5.35 16.32 7.97
N TYR A 113 -4.33 15.52 7.66
CA TYR A 113 -3.43 15.78 6.54
C TYR A 113 -3.17 14.47 5.82
N SER A 114 -3.27 14.47 4.50
CA SER A 114 -3.02 13.25 3.73
C SER A 114 -2.19 13.51 2.49
N ARG A 115 -1.42 12.49 2.13
CA ARG A 115 -0.65 12.40 0.90
C ARG A 115 -1.05 11.12 0.19
N SER A 116 -0.93 11.10 -1.13
CA SER A 116 -1.26 9.91 -1.90
C SER A 116 -0.24 9.68 -3.01
N PHE A 117 -0.15 8.45 -3.46
CA PHE A 117 0.68 8.07 -4.59
C PHE A 117 0.11 6.82 -5.25
N SER A 118 0.47 6.62 -6.52
CA SER A 118 0.20 5.37 -7.23
C SER A 118 1.50 4.57 -7.25
N ASP A 119 1.44 3.30 -6.86
CA ASP A 119 2.63 2.46 -6.88
C ASP A 119 3.01 2.10 -8.33
N LEU A 120 3.99 1.21 -8.51
CA LEU A 120 4.50 0.88 -9.85
C LEU A 120 3.45 0.28 -10.76
N ASP A 121 2.39 -0.30 -10.21
CA ASP A 121 1.29 -0.92 -10.96
C ASP A 121 0.03 -0.05 -11.01
N GLY A 122 0.08 1.14 -10.42
CA GLY A 122 -1.05 2.06 -10.41
C GLY A 122 -1.99 1.87 -9.23
N HIS A 123 -1.68 0.98 -8.30
CA HIS A 123 -2.52 0.83 -7.11
C HIS A 123 -2.44 2.09 -6.27
N HIS A 124 -3.59 2.53 -5.76
CA HIS A 124 -3.70 3.81 -5.05
C HIS A 124 -3.42 3.63 -3.56
N TRP A 125 -2.43 4.36 -3.06
CA TRP A 125 -2.06 4.38 -1.65
C TRP A 125 -2.23 5.78 -1.11
N GLU A 126 -2.76 5.88 0.11
CA GLU A 126 -2.81 7.13 0.86
C GLU A 126 -2.16 6.93 2.21
N VAL A 127 -1.54 7.97 2.70
CA VAL A 127 -1.05 8.00 4.07
C VAL A 127 -1.59 9.26 4.72
N PHE A 128 -2.20 9.13 5.89
CA PHE A 128 -2.84 10.25 6.55
C PHE A 128 -2.46 10.34 8.02
N TRP A 129 -2.43 11.56 8.50
CA TRP A 129 -2.34 11.86 9.91
C TRP A 129 -3.62 12.56 10.34
N MET A 130 -4.10 12.23 11.53
CA MET A 130 -5.25 12.91 12.13
C MET A 130 -4.87 13.33 13.53
N ASP A 131 -5.23 14.56 13.89
CA ASP A 131 -4.98 15.06 15.22
C ASP A 131 -5.68 14.18 16.27
N PRO A 132 -4.95 13.58 17.21
CA PRO A 132 -5.57 12.71 18.22
C PRO A 132 -6.68 13.40 19.02
N LYS A 133 -6.59 14.71 19.18
CA LYS A 133 -7.63 15.48 19.90
C LYS A 133 -8.95 15.49 19.13
N ALA A 134 -8.89 15.53 17.79
CA ALA A 134 -10.09 15.49 16.98
C ALA A 134 -10.76 14.12 17.04
N VAL A 135 -9.96 13.05 17.08
CA VAL A 135 -10.47 11.67 17.18
C VAL A 135 -11.08 11.42 18.55
N ALA A 136 -10.47 11.94 19.62
CA ALA A 136 -10.92 11.70 20.98
C ALA A 136 -12.28 12.32 21.27
N GLN A 137 -12.73 13.27 20.48
CA GLN A 137 -14.02 13.93 20.65
C GLN A 137 -15.14 13.27 19.84
N GLY A 138 -14.77 12.32 19.01
CA GLY A 138 -15.71 11.65 18.13
C GLY A 138 -16.53 10.53 18.73
#